data_b1bbae3cd741b65b0d83dfed8da34812
#
_entry.id   b1bbae3cd741b65b0d83dfed8da34812
#
_cell.length_a   1.000
_cell.length_b   1.000
_cell.length_c   1.000
_cell.angle_alpha   90.00
_cell.angle_beta   90.00
_cell.angle_gamma   90.00
#
_symmetry.space_group_name_H-M   'P 1'
#
loop_
_entity.id
_entity.type
_entity.pdbx_description
1 polymer ?
#
loop_
_entity_poly.entity_id
_entity_poly.type
_entity_poly.pdbx_seq_one_letter_code
_entity_poly.pdbx_strand_id
1 'polypeptide(L)'
;MKSIQKLFFIFILSSFTSGCVGVFSWDKAKNVKTVKLDPIDDFMGCWYVISAIPNSIEEGAEDSIECYKLCSDGSIETRFKFYRDGKYKELKMNARVRLDKNPDGGVWGMKFRWKNLLPLPQMAYFILEFDKIYDEKNQQNIKVAVIGGPTEKTLWIMASEPQISENLLNKLKLVASSYYDVEALKMVPQMRNIK
;
A
#
# COMPACT_ATOMS: atom_id res chain seq x y z
N MET A 1 -23.32 -2.44 -14.10
CA MET A 1 -22.57 -2.55 -12.83
C MET A 1 -22.32 -3.97 -12.34
N LYS A 2 -23.26 -4.91 -12.45
CA LYS A 2 -23.06 -6.33 -12.02
C LYS A 2 -22.08 -7.15 -12.89
N SER A 3 -21.88 -6.79 -14.16
CA SER A 3 -21.03 -7.53 -15.11
C SER A 3 -19.52 -7.30 -14.89
N ILE A 4 -19.10 -6.09 -14.53
CA ILE A 4 -17.69 -5.75 -14.30
C ILE A 4 -17.15 -6.43 -13.03
N GLN A 5 -17.99 -6.58 -12.00
CA GLN A 5 -17.62 -7.29 -10.78
C GLN A 5 -17.39 -8.81 -11.01
N LYS A 6 -18.12 -9.43 -11.93
CA LYS A 6 -17.90 -10.85 -12.30
C LYS A 6 -16.62 -11.06 -13.11
N LEU A 7 -16.28 -10.13 -14.02
CA LEU A 7 -15.06 -10.22 -14.81
C LEU A 7 -13.80 -10.09 -13.94
N PHE A 8 -13.86 -9.24 -12.91
CA PHE A 8 -12.75 -9.05 -11.96
C PHE A 8 -12.47 -10.32 -11.14
N PHE A 9 -13.50 -11.09 -10.84
CA PHE A 9 -13.40 -12.34 -10.08
C PHE A 9 -12.80 -13.49 -10.91
N ILE A 10 -13.15 -13.57 -12.18
CA ILE A 10 -12.61 -14.58 -13.11
C ILE A 10 -11.11 -14.33 -13.35
N PHE A 11 -10.67 -13.06 -13.40
CA PHE A 11 -9.26 -12.74 -13.60
C PHE A 11 -8.37 -13.06 -12.38
N ILE A 12 -8.90 -12.93 -11.16
CA ILE A 12 -8.19 -13.36 -9.94
C ILE A 12 -8.12 -14.89 -9.88
N LEU A 13 -9.16 -15.60 -10.33
CA LEU A 13 -9.20 -17.07 -10.28
C LEU A 13 -8.36 -17.73 -11.39
N SER A 14 -8.28 -17.14 -12.59
CA SER A 14 -7.49 -17.68 -13.71
C SER A 14 -5.98 -17.52 -13.57
N SER A 15 -5.52 -16.61 -12.70
CA SER A 15 -4.11 -16.45 -12.36
C SER A 15 -3.59 -17.49 -11.35
N PHE A 16 -4.45 -18.38 -10.87
CA PHE A 16 -4.12 -19.36 -9.81
C PHE A 16 -3.26 -20.55 -10.27
N THR A 17 -2.93 -20.66 -11.56
CA THR A 17 -2.28 -21.89 -12.03
C THR A 17 -0.75 -21.87 -12.11
N SER A 18 -0.03 -20.77 -11.81
CA SER A 18 1.44 -20.83 -11.73
C SER A 18 2.17 -19.69 -11.01
N GLY A 19 1.48 -18.68 -10.43
CA GLY A 19 2.16 -17.52 -9.85
C GLY A 19 1.61 -16.99 -8.51
N CYS A 20 0.50 -17.52 -8.04
CA CYS A 20 -0.27 -16.91 -6.93
C CYS A 20 0.17 -17.29 -5.51
N VAL A 21 1.06 -18.26 -5.33
CA VAL A 21 1.50 -18.67 -3.98
C VAL A 21 2.26 -17.54 -3.27
N GLY A 22 3.00 -16.72 -4.02
CA GLY A 22 3.79 -15.62 -3.47
C GLY A 22 2.98 -14.45 -2.90
N VAL A 23 1.78 -14.17 -3.45
CA VAL A 23 0.97 -13.00 -3.04
C VAL A 23 0.42 -13.12 -1.61
N PHE A 24 0.27 -14.34 -1.10
CA PHE A 24 -0.21 -14.61 0.26
C PHE A 24 0.88 -15.17 1.17
N SER A 25 2.14 -15.21 0.72
CA SER A 25 3.26 -15.67 1.53
C SER A 25 3.60 -14.69 2.66
N TRP A 26 3.97 -15.22 3.81
CA TRP A 26 4.50 -14.49 4.95
C TRP A 26 6.02 -14.68 5.11
N ASP A 27 6.68 -15.38 4.20
CA ASP A 27 8.10 -15.71 4.32
C ASP A 27 8.98 -14.48 4.35
N LYS A 28 8.60 -13.45 3.59
CA LYS A 28 9.31 -12.18 3.55
C LYS A 28 9.29 -11.43 4.90
N ALA A 29 8.27 -11.65 5.72
CA ALA A 29 8.17 -11.04 7.06
C ALA A 29 9.34 -11.36 7.99
N LYS A 30 10.05 -12.47 7.75
CA LYS A 30 11.21 -12.89 8.55
C LYS A 30 12.49 -12.12 8.20
N ASN A 31 12.56 -11.56 6.99
CA ASN A 31 13.78 -11.00 6.42
C ASN A 31 13.69 -9.48 6.20
N VAL A 32 12.48 -8.92 6.24
CA VAL A 32 12.26 -7.49 6.01
C VAL A 32 12.26 -6.77 7.34
N LYS A 33 13.10 -5.74 7.46
CA LYS A 33 13.07 -4.85 8.61
C LYS A 33 11.89 -3.88 8.46
N THR A 34 11.03 -3.81 9.48
CA THR A 34 9.91 -2.87 9.55
C THR A 34 10.14 -1.86 10.66
N VAL A 35 9.44 -0.74 10.58
CA VAL A 35 9.45 0.27 11.64
C VAL A 35 8.72 -0.20 12.88
N LYS A 36 9.08 0.37 14.03
CA LYS A 36 8.25 0.31 15.24
C LYS A 36 7.13 1.34 15.12
N LEU A 37 5.89 0.88 15.09
CA LEU A 37 4.69 1.71 15.05
C LEU A 37 4.02 1.76 16.44
N ASP A 38 4.48 2.70 17.25
CA ASP A 38 3.92 2.96 18.58
C ASP A 38 4.03 4.47 18.92
N PRO A 39 2.90 5.20 18.94
CA PRO A 39 1.54 4.74 18.71
C PRO A 39 1.17 4.55 17.23
N ILE A 40 0.30 3.57 16.96
CA ILE A 40 -0.19 3.28 15.60
C ILE A 40 -1.03 4.42 15.02
N ASP A 41 -1.64 5.23 15.87
CA ASP A 41 -2.46 6.38 15.48
C ASP A 41 -1.69 7.40 14.65
N ASP A 42 -0.38 7.52 14.83
CA ASP A 42 0.47 8.44 14.06
C ASP A 42 0.49 8.10 12.55
N PHE A 43 0.27 6.84 12.22
CA PHE A 43 0.19 6.38 10.83
C PHE A 43 -1.20 6.58 10.21
N MET A 44 -2.24 6.75 11.02
CA MET A 44 -3.60 6.92 10.51
C MET A 44 -3.76 8.19 9.68
N GLY A 45 -4.78 8.21 8.83
CA GLY A 45 -5.07 9.31 7.91
C GLY A 45 -4.95 8.89 6.45
N CYS A 46 -4.87 9.87 5.56
CA CYS A 46 -4.81 9.65 4.12
C CYS A 46 -3.44 10.01 3.55
N TRP A 47 -2.94 9.17 2.67
CA TRP A 47 -1.62 9.20 2.07
C TRP A 47 -1.71 9.22 0.56
N TYR A 48 -1.03 10.14 -0.08
CA TYR A 48 -0.84 10.11 -1.53
C TYR A 48 0.18 9.02 -1.89
N VAL A 49 -0.14 8.19 -2.87
CA VAL A 49 0.84 7.26 -3.46
C VAL A 49 1.69 8.03 -4.45
N ILE A 50 2.94 8.28 -4.09
CA ILE A 50 3.88 9.07 -4.90
C ILE A 50 4.48 8.22 -6.02
N SER A 51 4.86 6.99 -5.67
CA SER A 51 5.45 6.04 -6.60
C SER A 51 5.06 4.62 -6.19
N ALA A 52 4.82 3.75 -7.16
CA ALA A 52 4.47 2.36 -6.94
C ALA A 52 5.08 1.45 -8.00
N ILE A 53 5.30 0.17 -7.67
CA ILE A 53 5.47 -0.87 -8.69
C ILE A 53 4.07 -1.25 -9.15
N PRO A 54 3.67 -0.95 -10.40
CA PRO A 54 2.30 -1.15 -10.85
C PRO A 54 1.94 -2.63 -10.88
N ASN A 55 0.80 -2.95 -10.30
CA ASN A 55 0.14 -4.25 -10.45
C ASN A 55 -1.12 -4.09 -11.32
N SER A 56 -1.81 -5.19 -11.61
CA SER A 56 -3.01 -5.18 -12.48
C SER A 56 -4.15 -4.26 -12.01
N ILE A 57 -4.18 -3.91 -10.72
CA ILE A 57 -5.16 -2.99 -10.14
C ILE A 57 -4.74 -1.54 -10.36
N GLU A 58 -3.44 -1.26 -10.23
CA GLU A 58 -2.86 0.08 -10.18
C GLU A 58 -2.29 0.55 -11.50
N GLU A 59 -2.10 -0.35 -12.47
CA GLU A 59 -1.60 0.04 -13.79
C GLU A 59 -2.52 1.07 -14.44
N GLY A 60 -1.94 2.22 -14.82
CA GLY A 60 -2.68 3.38 -15.35
C GLY A 60 -3.51 4.11 -14.29
N ALA A 61 -3.29 3.87 -12.99
CA ALA A 61 -3.93 4.63 -11.92
C ALA A 61 -3.30 6.02 -11.77
N GLU A 62 -4.15 7.00 -11.55
CA GLU A 62 -3.81 8.40 -11.27
C GLU A 62 -4.49 8.82 -9.96
N ASP A 63 -3.97 9.88 -9.32
CA ASP A 63 -4.53 10.46 -8.10
C ASP A 63 -4.79 9.43 -7.00
N SER A 64 -3.85 8.48 -6.87
CA SER A 64 -3.98 7.37 -5.93
C SER A 64 -3.77 7.82 -4.50
N ILE A 65 -4.75 7.54 -3.64
CA ILE A 65 -4.72 7.86 -2.21
C ILE A 65 -5.13 6.61 -1.42
N GLU A 66 -4.37 6.31 -0.38
CA GLU A 66 -4.73 5.27 0.58
C GLU A 66 -5.01 5.87 1.95
N CYS A 67 -6.19 5.58 2.52
CA CYS A 67 -6.62 6.11 3.82
C CYS A 67 -6.79 4.98 4.82
N TYR A 68 -6.28 5.21 6.04
CA TYR A 68 -6.33 4.27 7.16
C TYR A 68 -7.09 4.87 8.33
N LYS A 69 -7.95 4.06 8.95
CA LYS A 69 -8.70 4.43 10.16
C LYS A 69 -8.69 3.30 11.15
N LEU A 70 -8.14 3.55 12.34
CA LEU A 70 -8.21 2.60 13.45
C LEU A 70 -9.64 2.49 13.95
N CYS A 71 -10.14 1.28 14.10
CA CYS A 71 -11.45 0.96 14.63
C CYS A 71 -11.36 0.54 16.09
N SER A 72 -12.47 0.62 16.84
CA SER A 72 -12.53 0.26 18.26
C SER A 72 -12.22 -1.23 18.54
N ASP A 73 -12.37 -2.11 17.53
CA ASP A 73 -12.03 -3.55 17.64
C ASP A 73 -10.55 -3.83 17.30
N GLY A 74 -9.73 -2.79 17.15
CA GLY A 74 -8.32 -2.89 16.79
C GLY A 74 -8.06 -3.24 15.32
N SER A 75 -9.11 -3.33 14.48
CA SER A 75 -8.93 -3.42 13.04
C SER A 75 -8.66 -2.05 12.42
N ILE A 76 -8.05 -2.04 11.23
CA ILE A 76 -7.76 -0.83 10.47
C ILE A 76 -8.59 -0.87 9.19
N GLU A 77 -9.60 0.00 9.11
CA GLU A 77 -10.32 0.20 7.85
C GLU A 77 -9.39 0.90 6.87
N THR A 78 -9.24 0.31 5.68
CA THR A 78 -8.38 0.85 4.63
C THR A 78 -9.20 1.12 3.38
N ARG A 79 -9.01 2.28 2.77
CA ARG A 79 -9.67 2.70 1.54
C ARG A 79 -8.62 3.17 0.54
N PHE A 80 -8.47 2.44 -0.56
CA PHE A 80 -7.64 2.84 -1.69
C PHE A 80 -8.52 3.47 -2.76
N LYS A 81 -8.25 4.72 -3.08
CA LYS A 81 -9.00 5.55 -4.02
C LYS A 81 -8.08 5.95 -5.17
N PHE A 82 -8.57 5.91 -6.41
CA PHE A 82 -7.79 6.28 -7.58
C PHE A 82 -8.67 6.57 -8.80
N TYR A 83 -8.13 7.31 -9.76
CA TYR A 83 -8.70 7.43 -11.10
C TYR A 83 -8.03 6.43 -12.04
N ARG A 84 -8.81 5.81 -12.90
CA ARG A 84 -8.32 5.00 -14.02
C ARG A 84 -9.34 5.00 -15.15
N ASP A 85 -8.90 5.22 -16.39
CA ASP A 85 -9.76 5.30 -17.57
C ASP A 85 -10.85 6.37 -17.43
N GLY A 86 -10.51 7.53 -16.85
CA GLY A 86 -11.43 8.64 -16.62
C GLY A 86 -12.51 8.38 -15.55
N LYS A 87 -12.37 7.30 -14.75
CA LYS A 87 -13.36 6.91 -13.74
C LYS A 87 -12.75 6.82 -12.36
N TYR A 88 -13.45 7.37 -11.39
CA TYR A 88 -13.15 7.17 -9.98
C TYR A 88 -13.41 5.72 -9.56
N LYS A 89 -12.48 5.15 -8.82
CA LYS A 89 -12.55 3.80 -8.27
C LYS A 89 -12.19 3.81 -6.79
N GLU A 90 -12.80 2.93 -6.02
CA GLU A 90 -12.49 2.75 -4.61
C GLU A 90 -12.45 1.26 -4.27
N LEU A 91 -11.37 0.84 -3.58
CA LEU A 91 -11.24 -0.48 -3.00
C LEU A 91 -11.28 -0.35 -1.48
N LYS A 92 -12.10 -1.18 -0.83
CA LYS A 92 -12.23 -1.22 0.63
C LYS A 92 -11.55 -2.49 1.14
N MET A 93 -10.71 -2.30 2.13
CA MET A 93 -9.95 -3.37 2.77
C MET A 93 -10.03 -3.20 4.29
N ASN A 94 -9.68 -4.26 5.00
CA ASN A 94 -9.41 -4.21 6.44
C ASN A 94 -8.05 -4.80 6.70
N ALA A 95 -7.30 -4.15 7.58
CA ALA A 95 -6.04 -4.67 8.08
C ALA A 95 -6.13 -5.03 9.56
N ARG A 96 -5.21 -5.88 10.00
CA ARG A 96 -4.88 -6.11 11.42
C ARG A 96 -3.38 -6.17 11.58
N VAL A 97 -2.89 -5.57 12.63
CA VAL A 97 -1.48 -5.69 13.03
C VAL A 97 -1.20 -7.16 13.37
N ARG A 98 -0.07 -7.66 12.88
CA ARG A 98 0.36 -9.06 13.05
C ARG A 98 1.55 -9.14 13.99
N LEU A 99 1.28 -8.92 15.29
CA LEU A 99 2.30 -9.03 16.34
C LEU A 99 2.90 -10.44 16.43
N ASP A 100 2.18 -11.47 15.96
CA ASP A 100 2.67 -12.83 15.81
C ASP A 100 3.76 -13.00 14.72
N LYS A 101 3.86 -12.02 13.81
CA LYS A 101 4.89 -11.98 12.76
C LYS A 101 6.03 -11.03 13.08
N ASN A 102 5.73 -9.92 13.74
CA ASN A 102 6.70 -8.93 14.17
C ASN A 102 6.13 -8.09 15.32
N PRO A 103 6.82 -8.02 16.49
CA PRO A 103 6.32 -7.31 17.67
C PRO A 103 6.32 -5.77 17.52
N ASP A 104 7.03 -5.22 16.53
CA ASP A 104 7.19 -3.77 16.35
C ASP A 104 5.96 -3.08 15.73
N GLY A 105 4.92 -3.84 15.36
CA GLY A 105 3.67 -3.29 14.82
C GLY A 105 3.71 -2.90 13.34
N GLY A 106 4.88 -2.95 12.69
CA GLY A 106 5.05 -2.60 11.27
C GLY A 106 4.61 -3.68 10.27
N VAL A 107 4.11 -4.83 10.74
CA VAL A 107 3.61 -5.91 9.90
C VAL A 107 2.10 -6.01 10.04
N TRP A 108 1.38 -5.87 8.91
CA TRP A 108 -0.08 -5.95 8.89
C TRP A 108 -0.56 -7.06 7.96
N GLY A 109 -1.75 -7.57 8.24
CA GLY A 109 -2.47 -8.50 7.36
C GLY A 109 -3.66 -7.82 6.72
N MET A 110 -3.58 -7.57 5.40
CA MET A 110 -4.63 -6.92 4.62
C MET A 110 -5.63 -7.91 4.07
N LYS A 111 -6.93 -7.59 4.14
CA LYS A 111 -8.04 -8.33 3.51
C LYS A 111 -8.93 -7.41 2.70
N PHE A 112 -9.25 -7.79 1.47
CA PHE A 112 -10.28 -7.11 0.70
C PHE A 112 -11.66 -7.32 1.34
N ARG A 113 -12.43 -6.23 1.47
CA ARG A 113 -13.83 -6.28 1.92
C ARG A 113 -14.74 -6.56 0.74
N TRP A 114 -14.99 -7.84 0.47
CA TRP A 114 -15.92 -8.22 -0.57
C TRP A 114 -17.22 -8.70 0.06
N LYS A 115 -18.36 -8.12 -0.36
CA LYS A 115 -19.68 -8.60 0.09
C LYS A 115 -19.90 -10.01 -0.46
N ASN A 116 -20.10 -10.97 0.43
CA ASN A 116 -20.58 -12.32 0.15
C ASN A 116 -19.61 -13.28 -0.54
N LEU A 117 -18.31 -13.16 -0.37
CA LEU A 117 -17.35 -14.15 -0.87
C LEU A 117 -16.58 -14.85 0.25
N LEU A 118 -16.07 -16.04 -0.11
CA LEU A 118 -15.20 -16.88 0.72
C LEU A 118 -14.10 -16.04 1.39
N PRO A 119 -13.70 -16.40 2.61
CA PRO A 119 -12.65 -15.68 3.31
C PRO A 119 -11.34 -15.75 2.50
N LEU A 120 -11.00 -14.65 1.82
CA LEU A 120 -9.71 -14.52 1.16
C LEU A 120 -8.60 -14.51 2.22
N PRO A 121 -7.44 -15.14 1.93
CA PRO A 121 -6.29 -15.06 2.82
C PRO A 121 -5.84 -13.61 2.97
N GLN A 122 -5.14 -13.34 4.08
CA GLN A 122 -4.53 -12.04 4.30
C GLN A 122 -3.29 -11.88 3.44
N MET A 123 -3.17 -10.73 2.79
CA MET A 123 -1.95 -10.31 2.12
C MET A 123 -1.05 -9.60 3.13
N ALA A 124 0.25 -9.94 3.13
CA ALA A 124 1.23 -9.27 3.97
C ALA A 124 1.45 -7.82 3.51
N TYR A 125 1.59 -6.93 4.48
CA TYR A 125 1.80 -5.49 4.29
C TYR A 125 2.86 -5.04 5.28
N PHE A 126 3.98 -4.55 4.81
CA PHE A 126 5.16 -4.21 5.61
C PHE A 126 5.40 -2.70 5.58
N ILE A 127 5.39 -2.07 6.72
CA ILE A 127 5.76 -0.66 6.84
C ILE A 127 7.26 -0.61 7.09
N LEU A 128 8.03 -0.34 6.02
CA LEU A 128 9.49 -0.35 6.03
C LEU A 128 10.07 0.94 6.59
N GLU A 129 9.37 2.05 6.31
CA GLU A 129 9.70 3.38 6.81
C GLU A 129 8.43 4.15 7.14
N PHE A 130 8.50 4.93 8.19
CA PHE A 130 7.51 5.93 8.56
C PHE A 130 8.22 7.03 9.34
N ASP A 131 8.24 8.23 8.80
CA ASP A 131 8.90 9.35 9.44
C ASP A 131 8.21 10.68 9.06
N LYS A 132 8.59 11.72 9.78
CA LYS A 132 8.22 13.10 9.52
C LYS A 132 9.46 13.87 9.13
N ILE A 133 9.66 14.08 7.83
CA ILE A 133 10.88 14.60 7.23
C ILE A 133 10.62 15.96 6.59
N TYR A 134 11.58 16.89 6.72
CA TYR A 134 11.56 18.15 5.99
C TYR A 134 11.72 17.89 4.49
N ASP A 135 10.77 18.41 3.72
CA ASP A 135 10.81 18.33 2.25
C ASP A 135 11.02 19.71 1.64
N GLU A 136 12.07 19.83 0.83
CA GLU A 136 12.48 21.07 0.18
C GLU A 136 11.42 21.59 -0.80
N LYS A 137 10.67 20.71 -1.45
CA LYS A 137 9.60 21.08 -2.39
C LYS A 137 8.41 21.71 -1.67
N ASN A 138 8.03 21.17 -0.53
CA ASN A 138 6.89 21.64 0.25
C ASN A 138 7.30 22.69 1.30
N GLN A 139 8.60 22.89 1.52
CA GLN A 139 9.19 23.79 2.54
C GLN A 139 8.60 23.57 3.95
N GLN A 140 8.27 22.33 4.27
CA GLN A 140 7.73 21.93 5.57
C GLN A 140 8.07 20.48 5.90
N ASN A 141 7.82 20.08 7.15
CA ASN A 141 7.85 18.66 7.51
C ASN A 141 6.60 17.97 7.00
N ILE A 142 6.79 16.90 6.24
CA ILE A 142 5.73 16.04 5.72
C ILE A 142 5.88 14.63 6.27
N LYS A 143 4.78 13.91 6.40
CA LYS A 143 4.83 12.48 6.70
C LYS A 143 5.17 11.71 5.43
N VAL A 144 6.04 10.71 5.56
CA VAL A 144 6.43 9.80 4.47
C VAL A 144 6.35 8.36 4.94
N ALA A 145 6.09 7.45 4.03
CA ALA A 145 6.11 6.02 4.30
C ALA A 145 6.61 5.23 3.09
N VAL A 146 7.33 4.14 3.37
CA VAL A 146 7.70 3.13 2.39
C VAL A 146 7.01 1.85 2.77
N ILE A 147 6.22 1.31 1.86
CA ILE A 147 5.38 0.15 2.09
C ILE A 147 5.77 -0.96 1.15
N GLY A 148 6.04 -2.12 1.70
CA GLY A 148 6.31 -3.33 0.95
C GLY A 148 5.20 -4.37 1.07
N GLY A 149 5.04 -5.18 0.06
CA GLY A 149 4.16 -6.34 0.09
C GLY A 149 4.92 -7.66 0.08
N PRO A 150 4.22 -8.79 -0.13
CA PRO A 150 4.80 -10.14 0.00
C PRO A 150 5.80 -10.50 -1.10
N THR A 151 5.79 -9.79 -2.23
CA THR A 151 6.68 -10.05 -3.36
C THR A 151 7.61 -8.87 -3.62
N GLU A 152 8.71 -9.08 -4.30
CA GLU A 152 9.65 -8.02 -4.71
C GLU A 152 9.03 -6.97 -5.63
N LYS A 153 7.90 -7.30 -6.26
CA LYS A 153 7.13 -6.43 -7.16
C LYS A 153 5.95 -5.75 -6.48
N THR A 154 5.99 -5.61 -5.17
CA THR A 154 4.88 -5.00 -4.41
C THR A 154 5.47 -3.94 -3.48
N LEU A 155 5.57 -2.71 -3.97
CA LEU A 155 6.22 -1.59 -3.27
C LEU A 155 5.49 -0.29 -3.55
N TRP A 156 5.30 0.53 -2.51
CA TRP A 156 4.72 1.87 -2.59
C TRP A 156 5.57 2.85 -1.77
N ILE A 157 5.76 4.05 -2.31
CA ILE A 157 6.26 5.21 -1.60
C ILE A 157 5.10 6.19 -1.45
N MET A 158 4.80 6.57 -0.23
CA MET A 158 3.65 7.39 0.09
C MET A 158 4.05 8.63 0.89
N ALA A 159 3.26 9.70 0.78
CA ALA A 159 3.46 10.93 1.53
C ALA A 159 2.13 11.59 1.92
N SER A 160 2.17 12.48 2.92
CA SER A 160 1.02 13.33 3.28
C SER A 160 0.71 14.40 2.24
N GLU A 161 1.65 14.70 1.36
CA GLU A 161 1.55 15.68 0.28
C GLU A 161 1.57 15.00 -1.09
N PRO A 162 0.89 15.59 -2.11
CA PRO A 162 0.72 14.96 -3.43
C PRO A 162 2.01 14.90 -4.25
N GLN A 163 3.02 15.65 -3.86
CA GLN A 163 4.32 15.69 -4.51
C GLN A 163 5.40 15.87 -3.46
N ILE A 164 6.57 15.24 -3.68
CA ILE A 164 7.77 15.37 -2.84
C ILE A 164 8.98 15.75 -3.69
N SER A 165 10.06 16.19 -3.05
CA SER A 165 11.31 16.48 -3.74
C SER A 165 11.95 15.19 -4.27
N GLU A 166 12.69 15.30 -5.38
CA GLU A 166 13.43 14.18 -5.95
C GLU A 166 14.47 13.61 -4.97
N ASN A 167 15.13 14.49 -4.24
CA ASN A 167 16.09 14.10 -3.20
C ASN A 167 15.44 13.21 -2.14
N LEU A 168 14.26 13.59 -1.65
CA LEU A 168 13.51 12.81 -0.67
C LEU A 168 13.04 11.47 -1.27
N LEU A 169 12.52 11.47 -2.50
CA LEU A 169 12.13 10.25 -3.20
C LEU A 169 13.29 9.25 -3.30
N ASN A 170 14.48 9.73 -3.67
CA ASN A 170 15.67 8.88 -3.79
C ASN A 170 16.10 8.30 -2.44
N LYS A 171 16.02 9.08 -1.35
CA LYS A 171 16.26 8.56 0.00
C LYS A 171 15.29 7.44 0.38
N LEU A 172 14.00 7.60 0.06
CA LEU A 172 12.98 6.58 0.36
C LEU A 172 13.15 5.32 -0.49
N LYS A 173 13.61 5.44 -1.74
CA LYS A 173 13.96 4.28 -2.57
C LYS A 173 15.09 3.46 -1.95
N LEU A 174 16.11 4.10 -1.38
CA LEU A 174 17.23 3.42 -0.73
C LEU A 174 16.78 2.53 0.44
N VAL A 175 15.75 2.92 1.19
CA VAL A 175 15.18 2.10 2.27
C VAL A 175 14.69 0.74 1.75
N ALA A 176 14.07 0.73 0.58
CA ALA A 176 13.47 -0.47 0.00
C ALA A 176 14.46 -1.31 -0.83
N SER A 177 15.58 -0.73 -1.28
CA SER A 177 16.47 -1.31 -2.29
C SER A 177 17.05 -2.69 -1.93
N SER A 178 17.19 -2.99 -0.64
CA SER A 178 17.67 -4.30 -0.16
C SER A 178 16.63 -5.42 -0.27
N TYR A 179 15.36 -5.08 -0.50
CA TYR A 179 14.24 -6.03 -0.42
C TYR A 179 13.34 -6.04 -1.64
N TYR A 180 13.35 -4.97 -2.45
CA TYR A 180 12.40 -4.73 -3.54
C TYR A 180 13.11 -4.23 -4.79
N ASP A 181 12.50 -4.47 -5.95
CA ASP A 181 12.95 -3.96 -7.24
C ASP A 181 12.58 -2.48 -7.39
N VAL A 182 13.41 -1.60 -6.81
CA VAL A 182 13.16 -0.15 -6.82
C VAL A 182 13.23 0.49 -8.21
N GLU A 183 13.88 -0.16 -9.17
CA GLU A 183 13.96 0.30 -10.55
C GLU A 183 12.62 0.12 -11.30
N ALA A 184 11.78 -0.80 -10.82
CA ALA A 184 10.44 -1.00 -11.37
C ALA A 184 9.42 0.04 -10.86
N LEU A 185 9.79 0.92 -9.91
CA LEU A 185 8.92 1.99 -9.40
C LEU A 185 8.59 2.99 -10.51
N LYS A 186 7.31 3.29 -10.66
CA LYS A 186 6.79 4.35 -11.53
C LYS A 186 6.12 5.43 -10.72
N MET A 187 6.29 6.68 -11.13
CA MET A 187 5.58 7.81 -10.52
C MET A 187 4.09 7.67 -10.76
N VAL A 188 3.30 7.96 -9.73
CA VAL A 188 1.84 8.02 -9.82
C VAL A 188 1.42 9.49 -10.02
N PRO A 189 0.82 9.85 -11.17
CA PRO A 189 0.40 11.22 -11.41
C PRO A 189 -0.63 11.68 -10.37
N GLN A 190 -0.40 12.86 -9.77
CA GLN A 190 -1.31 13.51 -8.83
C GLN A 190 -1.79 14.81 -9.46
N MET A 191 -2.95 14.78 -10.09
CA MET A 191 -3.49 15.90 -10.88
C MET A 191 -4.74 16.52 -10.26
N ARG A 192 -5.50 15.75 -9.43
CA ARG A 192 -6.75 16.15 -8.80
C ARG A 192 -6.64 16.00 -7.30
N ASN A 193 -7.31 16.87 -6.56
CA ASN A 193 -7.45 16.67 -5.11
C ASN A 193 -8.68 15.79 -4.85
N ILE A 194 -8.47 14.52 -4.51
CA ILE A 194 -9.54 13.55 -4.20
C ILE A 194 -9.53 13.10 -2.73
N LYS A 195 -8.80 13.81 -1.87
CA LYS A 195 -8.77 13.59 -0.41
C LYS A 195 -10.15 13.71 0.22
#